data_34e0ec3b4a08d24d407e0102638bec34
#
_entry.id   34e0ec3b4a08d24d407e0102638bec34
#
_cell.length_a   1.000
_cell.length_b   1.000
_cell.length_c   1.000
_cell.angle_alpha   90.00
_cell.angle_beta   90.00
_cell.angle_gamma   90.00
#
_symmetry.space_group_name_H-M   'P 1'
#
loop_
_entity.id
_entity.type
_entity.pdbx_description
1 polymer ?
#
loop_
_entity_poly.entity_id
_entity_poly.type
_entity_poly.pdbx_seq_one_letter_code
_entity_poly.pdbx_strand_id
1 'polypeptide(L)'
;HSSFMGMSLPAPRRLLELACQSLLRDEASAIAALEWLPMELFPPLFITAFTGKHSRVLKAMVQAWPFPCLPLGALMNHRQSYQDILQAVLEGLDAMLAQDPRPRRCKLQVLNLQKRVHLEFWMVWAGTRAHVCSLLEPEALQPMRNRRKVHSLTARPNPPLAPVVVLIDLCLKKGVLDESLSYLIKKVSERRGLLHLCCKKLKVFAMSKQNTNILDMVQLDSVQDLEVNCTWKLSTLRKFAPYLGQMGNLRQFLLSHVFTSSHTTLEQEEQCVGLVTSQFLNLPHLQELNLDDVSILRGRLDEILRCLKSPLETLSITNCLLFERDFRHLSQHLNVSQLKSLSFSGLNLTIISSQSLQFLLERASPTLQDLNLDECGIMDHQFLDILPALSHCSQLTTLSFCENPISMMVLEDLLRHVVGLSKLSCVIYAAPVESYEETSSNINLGRLAQMHSVLKHMLQELGRPGMVWVCAYPCPHCGCRTFHDPTPIL
;
A
#
# COMPACT_ATOMS: atom_id res chain seq x y z
N HIS A 1 49.30 21.90 22.60
CA HIS A 1 47.93 21.92 22.07
C HIS A 1 47.26 20.59 22.44
N SER A 2 46.58 20.57 23.57
CA SER A 2 45.77 19.43 24.02
C SER A 2 44.38 19.53 23.45
N SER A 3 44.03 18.55 22.60
CA SER A 3 42.67 18.31 22.15
C SER A 3 41.85 17.75 23.31
N PHE A 4 40.98 18.55 23.88
CA PHE A 4 39.87 18.04 24.69
C PHE A 4 38.85 17.36 23.81
N MET A 5 38.87 16.03 23.77
CA MET A 5 37.73 15.24 23.34
C MET A 5 36.61 15.46 24.37
N GLY A 6 35.60 16.22 23.97
CA GLY A 6 34.38 16.37 24.74
C GLY A 6 33.66 15.02 24.76
N MET A 7 33.75 14.28 25.86
CA MET A 7 32.83 13.19 26.16
C MET A 7 31.45 13.80 26.29
N SER A 8 30.60 13.58 25.30
CA SER A 8 29.19 13.87 25.39
C SER A 8 28.62 13.02 26.53
N LEU A 9 28.33 13.63 27.64
CA LEU A 9 27.60 13.00 28.74
C LEU A 9 26.21 12.58 28.20
N PRO A 10 25.79 11.33 28.43
CA PRO A 10 24.44 10.91 28.04
C PRO A 10 23.43 11.81 28.78
N ALA A 11 22.39 12.25 28.05
CA ALA A 11 21.33 13.07 28.62
C ALA A 11 20.79 12.42 29.91
N PRO A 12 20.51 13.19 30.98
CA PRO A 12 20.03 12.63 32.22
C PRO A 12 18.73 11.85 32.00
N ARG A 13 18.69 10.62 32.51
CA ARG A 13 17.49 9.77 32.44
C ARG A 13 16.35 10.45 33.20
N ARG A 14 15.15 10.40 32.61
CA ARG A 14 13.97 10.97 33.25
C ARG A 14 13.64 10.20 34.53
N LEU A 15 13.09 10.89 35.52
CA LEU A 15 12.70 10.29 36.81
C LEU A 15 11.70 9.11 36.58
N LEU A 16 10.81 9.24 35.62
CA LEU A 16 9.87 8.21 35.26
C LEU A 16 10.56 6.92 34.75
N GLU A 17 11.57 7.05 33.91
CA GLU A 17 12.35 5.90 33.43
C GLU A 17 13.07 5.19 34.58
N LEU A 18 13.67 5.95 35.49
CA LEU A 18 14.32 5.40 36.67
C LEU A 18 13.33 4.70 37.61
N ALA A 19 12.15 5.26 37.78
CA ALA A 19 11.08 4.64 38.56
C ALA A 19 10.61 3.33 37.96
N CYS A 20 10.39 3.29 36.63
CA CYS A 20 10.01 2.06 35.92
C CYS A 20 11.10 0.99 36.00
N GLN A 21 12.38 1.37 35.83
CA GLN A 21 13.49 0.44 35.96
C GLN A 21 13.62 -0.10 37.38
N SER A 22 13.42 0.75 38.41
CA SER A 22 13.44 0.35 39.80
C SER A 22 12.33 -0.65 40.14
N LEU A 23 11.12 -0.41 39.62
CA LEU A 23 9.98 -1.32 39.82
C LEU A 23 10.24 -2.68 39.16
N LEU A 24 10.85 -2.70 37.97
CA LEU A 24 11.13 -3.91 37.21
C LEU A 24 12.28 -4.77 37.79
N ARG A 25 13.05 -4.27 38.75
CA ARG A 25 14.09 -5.05 39.43
C ARG A 25 13.50 -6.25 40.20
N ASP A 26 12.28 -6.08 40.72
CA ASP A 26 11.52 -7.14 41.35
C ASP A 26 10.24 -7.37 40.53
N GLU A 27 10.27 -8.34 39.61
CA GLU A 27 9.15 -8.64 38.73
C GLU A 27 7.86 -9.00 39.48
N ALA A 28 7.97 -9.72 40.61
CA ALA A 28 6.81 -10.09 41.40
C ALA A 28 6.10 -8.86 41.98
N SER A 29 6.89 -7.90 42.51
CA SER A 29 6.37 -6.63 43.00
C SER A 29 5.80 -5.77 41.89
N ALA A 30 6.43 -5.75 40.72
CA ALA A 30 5.91 -5.07 39.54
C ALA A 30 4.56 -5.64 39.09
N ILE A 31 4.42 -6.94 39.04
CA ILE A 31 3.15 -7.62 38.67
C ILE A 31 2.05 -7.32 39.69
N ALA A 32 2.36 -7.35 40.98
CA ALA A 32 1.40 -7.03 42.02
C ALA A 32 0.95 -5.56 41.97
N ALA A 33 1.86 -4.64 41.59
CA ALA A 33 1.56 -3.23 41.47
C ALA A 33 0.63 -2.88 40.34
N LEU A 34 0.49 -3.75 39.32
CA LEU A 34 -0.39 -3.49 38.15
C LEU A 34 -1.86 -3.32 38.56
N GLU A 35 -2.29 -3.89 39.66
CA GLU A 35 -3.65 -3.75 40.16
C GLU A 35 -3.98 -2.30 40.57
N TRP A 36 -3.00 -1.57 41.04
CA TRP A 36 -3.13 -0.22 41.58
C TRP A 36 -2.46 0.87 40.73
N LEU A 37 -1.72 0.48 39.71
CA LEU A 37 -0.96 1.40 38.87
C LEU A 37 -1.94 2.31 38.09
N PRO A 38 -1.73 3.65 38.11
CA PRO A 38 -2.47 4.55 37.25
C PRO A 38 -2.33 4.16 35.78
N MET A 39 -3.41 4.29 35.02
CA MET A 39 -3.42 3.85 33.61
C MET A 39 -2.35 4.57 32.77
N GLU A 40 -2.04 5.82 33.10
CA GLU A 40 -1.05 6.64 32.41
C GLU A 40 0.38 6.10 32.56
N LEU A 41 0.62 5.27 33.56
CA LEU A 41 1.93 4.66 33.81
C LEU A 41 2.10 3.29 33.10
N PHE A 42 1.04 2.72 32.55
CA PHE A 42 1.13 1.47 31.80
C PHE A 42 2.02 1.58 30.56
N PRO A 43 1.86 2.58 29.66
CA PRO A 43 2.70 2.68 28.49
C PRO A 43 4.20 2.85 28.81
N PRO A 44 4.64 3.76 29.67
CA PRO A 44 6.07 3.88 29.97
C PRO A 44 6.63 2.63 30.68
N LEU A 45 5.89 1.98 31.54
CA LEU A 45 6.30 0.73 32.15
C LEU A 45 6.40 -0.40 31.11
N PHE A 46 5.44 -0.45 30.17
CA PHE A 46 5.46 -1.43 29.07
C PHE A 46 6.68 -1.25 28.18
N ILE A 47 7.01 -0.02 27.78
CA ILE A 47 8.20 0.26 26.97
C ILE A 47 9.47 -0.21 27.71
N THR A 48 9.58 0.08 29.00
CA THR A 48 10.75 -0.31 29.81
C THR A 48 10.84 -1.83 29.94
N ALA A 49 9.72 -2.50 30.19
CA ALA A 49 9.65 -3.96 30.27
C ALA A 49 9.95 -4.62 28.93
N PHE A 50 9.48 -4.02 27.83
CA PHE A 50 9.77 -4.48 26.48
C PHE A 50 11.26 -4.37 26.15
N THR A 51 11.87 -3.23 26.42
CA THR A 51 13.29 -2.99 26.18
C THR A 51 14.18 -3.89 27.04
N GLY A 52 13.79 -4.11 28.29
CA GLY A 52 14.50 -4.99 29.22
C GLY A 52 14.17 -6.47 29.08
N LYS A 53 13.29 -6.86 28.15
CA LYS A 53 12.84 -8.25 27.93
C LYS A 53 12.23 -8.92 29.16
N HIS A 54 11.46 -8.19 29.95
CA HIS A 54 10.75 -8.69 31.12
C HIS A 54 9.46 -9.43 30.71
N SER A 55 9.60 -10.64 30.18
CA SER A 55 8.50 -11.42 29.61
C SER A 55 7.35 -11.67 30.58
N ARG A 56 7.64 -11.98 31.85
CA ARG A 56 6.63 -12.23 32.87
C ARG A 56 5.78 -10.99 33.18
N VAL A 57 6.42 -9.83 33.24
CA VAL A 57 5.74 -8.54 33.46
C VAL A 57 4.88 -8.20 32.28
N LEU A 58 5.39 -8.36 31.04
CA LEU A 58 4.65 -8.09 29.81
C LEU A 58 3.41 -9.00 29.72
N LYS A 59 3.53 -10.28 30.03
CA LYS A 59 2.42 -11.21 30.10
C LYS A 59 1.32 -10.75 31.07
N ALA A 60 1.70 -10.27 32.24
CA ALA A 60 0.77 -9.74 33.24
C ALA A 60 0.15 -8.40 32.80
N MET A 61 0.92 -7.53 32.16
CA MET A 61 0.45 -6.23 31.69
C MET A 61 -0.62 -6.37 30.60
N VAL A 62 -0.51 -7.34 29.72
CA VAL A 62 -1.53 -7.60 28.68
C VAL A 62 -2.87 -7.93 29.32
N GLN A 63 -2.87 -8.72 30.38
CA GLN A 63 -4.10 -9.11 31.11
C GLN A 63 -4.75 -7.97 31.87
N ALA A 64 -4.03 -6.88 32.13
CA ALA A 64 -4.50 -5.67 32.80
C ALA A 64 -4.46 -4.43 31.92
N TRP A 65 -4.26 -4.59 30.62
CA TRP A 65 -4.07 -3.46 29.69
C TRP A 65 -5.29 -2.55 29.67
N PRO A 66 -5.16 -1.28 30.11
CA PRO A 66 -6.32 -0.41 30.34
C PRO A 66 -6.82 0.33 29.11
N PHE A 67 -6.20 0.11 27.94
CA PHE A 67 -6.55 0.77 26.70
C PHE A 67 -7.20 -0.21 25.71
N PRO A 68 -8.03 0.27 24.76
CA PRO A 68 -8.66 -0.58 23.75
C PRO A 68 -7.65 -1.23 22.79
N CYS A 69 -6.52 -0.56 22.53
CA CYS A 69 -5.50 -1.02 21.59
C CYS A 69 -4.15 -1.15 22.28
N LEU A 70 -3.43 -2.23 21.98
CA LEU A 70 -2.01 -2.39 22.29
C LEU A 70 -1.23 -2.37 20.98
N PRO A 71 -0.58 -1.25 20.61
CA PRO A 71 0.17 -1.11 19.36
C PRO A 71 1.60 -1.69 19.49
N LEU A 72 1.69 -2.98 19.68
CA LEU A 72 2.93 -3.70 19.91
C LEU A 72 3.88 -3.64 18.71
N GLY A 73 3.34 -3.71 17.49
CA GLY A 73 4.13 -3.72 16.27
C GLY A 73 4.96 -2.45 16.08
N ALA A 74 4.52 -1.32 16.62
CA ALA A 74 5.25 -0.06 16.59
C ALA A 74 6.56 -0.08 17.40
N LEU A 75 6.64 -0.93 18.42
CA LEU A 75 7.84 -1.13 19.23
C LEU A 75 8.82 -2.15 18.61
N MET A 76 8.36 -2.96 17.64
CA MET A 76 9.15 -4.01 17.01
C MET A 76 9.91 -3.44 15.81
N ASN A 77 11.24 -3.48 15.83
CA ASN A 77 12.06 -3.09 14.69
C ASN A 77 12.60 -4.33 13.94
N HIS A 78 13.09 -4.12 12.72
CA HIS A 78 13.52 -5.23 11.84
C HIS A 78 14.83 -5.91 12.25
N ARG A 79 15.57 -5.36 13.20
CA ARG A 79 16.96 -5.79 13.50
C ARG A 79 17.07 -6.76 14.67
N GLN A 80 16.00 -6.97 15.42
CA GLN A 80 16.02 -7.84 16.61
C GLN A 80 14.94 -8.90 16.52
N SER A 81 15.23 -10.07 17.09
CA SER A 81 14.21 -11.10 17.29
C SER A 81 13.37 -10.74 18.52
N TYR A 82 12.06 -10.62 18.32
CA TYR A 82 11.09 -10.36 19.39
C TYR A 82 10.20 -11.56 19.68
N GLN A 83 10.65 -12.74 19.30
CA GLN A 83 9.84 -13.95 19.42
C GLN A 83 9.42 -14.23 20.85
N ASP A 84 10.35 -14.14 21.82
CA ASP A 84 10.05 -14.40 23.23
C ASP A 84 9.06 -13.38 23.81
N ILE A 85 9.17 -12.13 23.36
CA ILE A 85 8.26 -11.05 23.78
C ILE A 85 6.89 -11.26 23.18
N LEU A 86 6.82 -11.56 21.89
CA LEU A 86 5.55 -11.83 21.20
C LEU A 86 4.88 -13.06 21.81
N GLN A 87 5.63 -14.10 22.11
CA GLN A 87 5.12 -15.29 22.80
C GLN A 87 4.55 -14.93 24.18
N ALA A 88 5.24 -14.13 24.97
CA ALA A 88 4.78 -13.69 26.29
C ALA A 88 3.47 -12.87 26.18
N VAL A 89 3.38 -11.96 25.21
CA VAL A 89 2.16 -11.17 24.97
C VAL A 89 1.00 -12.05 24.54
N LEU A 90 1.23 -13.00 23.65
CA LEU A 90 0.20 -13.94 23.18
C LEU A 90 -0.24 -14.91 24.29
N GLU A 91 0.67 -15.34 25.16
CA GLU A 91 0.33 -16.13 26.34
C GLU A 91 -0.50 -15.33 27.35
N GLY A 92 -0.18 -14.06 27.55
CA GLY A 92 -0.98 -13.15 28.37
C GLY A 92 -2.38 -12.94 27.81
N LEU A 93 -2.48 -12.78 26.50
CA LEU A 93 -3.75 -12.68 25.79
C LEU A 93 -4.58 -13.98 25.94
N ASP A 94 -3.95 -15.12 25.78
CA ASP A 94 -4.57 -16.42 25.94
C ASP A 94 -5.08 -16.63 27.37
N ALA A 95 -4.28 -16.28 28.37
CA ALA A 95 -4.67 -16.34 29.78
C ALA A 95 -5.86 -15.42 30.09
N MET A 96 -5.89 -14.22 29.51
CA MET A 96 -7.01 -13.30 29.64
C MET A 96 -8.29 -13.87 29.00
N LEU A 97 -8.19 -14.46 27.83
CA LEU A 97 -9.33 -15.04 27.10
C LEU A 97 -9.89 -16.30 27.78
N ALA A 98 -9.06 -17.00 28.56
CA ALA A 98 -9.49 -18.17 29.35
C ALA A 98 -10.29 -17.80 30.60
N GLN A 99 -10.29 -16.54 31.02
CA GLN A 99 -11.00 -16.06 32.20
C GLN A 99 -12.44 -15.64 31.85
N ASP A 100 -13.39 -16.11 32.64
CA ASP A 100 -14.78 -15.68 32.56
C ASP A 100 -15.29 -15.38 34.00
N PRO A 101 -15.57 -14.12 34.35
CA PRO A 101 -15.45 -12.91 33.54
C PRO A 101 -14.00 -12.45 33.32
N ARG A 102 -13.77 -11.69 32.25
CA ARG A 102 -12.47 -11.07 31.98
C ARG A 102 -12.03 -10.13 33.10
N PRO A 103 -10.73 -9.95 33.35
CA PRO A 103 -10.21 -9.00 34.34
C PRO A 103 -10.81 -7.60 34.15
N ARG A 104 -11.29 -6.99 35.25
CA ARG A 104 -11.98 -5.70 35.19
C ARG A 104 -11.13 -4.57 34.59
N ARG A 105 -9.82 -4.58 34.83
CA ARG A 105 -8.90 -3.57 34.31
C ARG A 105 -8.60 -3.73 32.81
N CYS A 106 -8.75 -4.93 32.27
CA CYS A 106 -8.44 -5.18 30.89
C CYS A 106 -9.53 -4.60 29.98
N LYS A 107 -9.13 -3.63 29.16
CA LYS A 107 -9.97 -3.00 28.11
C LYS A 107 -9.52 -3.39 26.70
N LEU A 108 -8.54 -4.29 26.60
CA LEU A 108 -7.94 -4.67 25.33
C LEU A 108 -8.98 -5.28 24.37
N GLN A 109 -9.10 -4.66 23.20
CA GLN A 109 -9.94 -5.11 22.09
C GLN A 109 -9.12 -5.46 20.86
N VAL A 110 -8.01 -4.76 20.64
CA VAL A 110 -7.15 -4.90 19.46
C VAL A 110 -5.69 -5.00 19.88
N LEU A 111 -5.06 -6.12 19.54
CA LEU A 111 -3.60 -6.25 19.54
C LEU A 111 -3.11 -5.89 18.14
N ASN A 112 -2.45 -4.75 17.99
CA ASN A 112 -1.96 -4.28 16.70
C ASN A 112 -0.48 -4.65 16.53
N LEU A 113 -0.20 -5.55 15.61
CA LEU A 113 1.15 -6.01 15.24
C LEU A 113 1.68 -5.34 13.97
N GLN A 114 0.96 -4.37 13.40
CA GLN A 114 1.43 -3.61 12.24
C GLN A 114 2.63 -2.74 12.61
N LYS A 115 3.65 -2.81 11.78
CA LYS A 115 4.87 -2.03 11.98
C LYS A 115 4.63 -0.56 11.59
N ARG A 116 5.21 0.37 12.35
CA ARG A 116 5.16 1.83 12.09
C ARG A 116 3.78 2.49 12.17
N VAL A 117 2.77 1.76 12.61
CA VAL A 117 1.44 2.31 12.85
C VAL A 117 1.33 2.67 14.33
N HIS A 118 0.72 3.81 14.64
CA HIS A 118 0.55 4.31 16.02
C HIS A 118 1.85 4.54 16.82
N LEU A 119 2.93 4.90 16.15
CA LEU A 119 4.16 5.35 16.83
C LEU A 119 3.89 6.52 17.78
N GLU A 120 2.96 7.39 17.44
CA GLU A 120 2.55 8.54 18.22
C GLU A 120 2.02 8.14 19.61
N PHE A 121 1.34 7.00 19.73
CA PHE A 121 0.89 6.48 21.03
C PHE A 121 2.05 6.34 22.00
N TRP A 122 3.16 5.73 21.58
CA TRP A 122 4.33 5.54 22.41
C TRP A 122 5.13 6.82 22.60
N MET A 123 5.19 7.69 21.59
CA MET A 123 5.92 8.97 21.65
C MET A 123 5.29 9.94 22.64
N VAL A 124 4.00 9.97 22.79
CA VAL A 124 3.28 10.79 23.78
C VAL A 124 3.76 10.48 25.18
N TRP A 125 3.97 9.21 25.51
CA TRP A 125 4.42 8.76 26.82
C TRP A 125 5.94 8.88 27.01
N ALA A 126 6.68 9.00 25.90
CA ALA A 126 8.14 9.21 25.96
C ALA A 126 8.54 10.66 26.26
N GLY A 127 7.63 11.63 26.34
CA GLY A 127 7.99 12.94 26.81
C GLY A 127 7.27 14.18 26.33
N THR A 128 6.15 14.10 25.67
CA THR A 128 5.34 15.28 25.34
C THR A 128 3.91 15.12 25.83
N ARG A 129 3.43 16.15 26.56
CA ARG A 129 2.03 16.25 26.96
C ARG A 129 1.19 16.51 25.72
N ALA A 130 0.50 15.51 25.19
CA ALA A 130 -0.52 15.68 24.20
C ALA A 130 -1.78 14.90 24.60
N HIS A 131 -2.94 15.44 24.26
CA HIS A 131 -4.24 14.82 24.56
C HIS A 131 -4.38 13.45 23.92
N VAL A 132 -4.26 12.38 24.69
CA VAL A 132 -4.21 10.99 24.28
C VAL A 132 -5.59 10.42 23.91
N CYS A 133 -6.68 11.08 24.34
CA CYS A 133 -8.02 10.53 24.18
C CYS A 133 -8.55 10.46 22.75
N SER A 134 -7.99 11.23 21.81
CA SER A 134 -8.45 11.24 20.39
C SER A 134 -7.71 10.27 19.47
N LEU A 135 -6.58 9.70 19.91
CA LEU A 135 -5.75 8.81 19.09
C LEU A 135 -6.13 7.32 19.21
N LEU A 136 -7.02 6.98 20.12
CA LEU A 136 -7.42 5.61 20.42
C LEU A 136 -8.82 5.24 19.94
N GLU A 137 -9.50 6.11 19.20
CA GLU A 137 -10.72 5.70 18.51
C GLU A 137 -10.33 4.72 17.40
N PRO A 138 -10.83 3.49 17.44
CA PRO A 138 -10.61 2.56 16.35
C PRO A 138 -11.35 3.12 15.13
N GLU A 139 -10.61 3.73 14.18
CA GLU A 139 -11.16 3.97 12.86
C GLU A 139 -11.70 2.64 12.33
N ALA A 140 -13.02 2.52 12.42
CA ALA A 140 -13.88 1.60 11.69
C ALA A 140 -13.41 0.13 11.56
N LEU A 141 -13.14 -0.56 12.67
CA LEU A 141 -13.43 -1.98 12.77
C LEU A 141 -14.82 -2.15 13.43
N GLN A 142 -15.83 -1.47 12.88
CA GLN A 142 -17.20 -1.82 13.22
C GLN A 142 -17.53 -3.12 12.48
N PRO A 143 -17.77 -4.22 13.19
CA PRO A 143 -18.43 -5.34 12.56
C PRO A 143 -19.79 -4.82 12.07
N MET A 144 -20.08 -5.01 10.78
CA MET A 144 -21.40 -4.76 10.23
C MET A 144 -22.41 -5.53 11.09
N ARG A 145 -23.12 -4.81 11.95
CA ARG A 145 -24.29 -5.33 12.61
C ARG A 145 -25.34 -5.58 11.54
N ASN A 146 -25.46 -6.81 11.11
CA ASN A 146 -26.66 -7.30 10.45
C ASN A 146 -27.83 -7.11 11.43
N ARG A 147 -28.56 -6.01 11.25
CA ARG A 147 -29.85 -5.80 11.89
C ARG A 147 -30.85 -6.80 11.31
N ARG A 148 -30.87 -8.01 11.84
CA ARG A 148 -32.09 -8.81 11.85
C ARG A 148 -32.76 -8.63 13.21
N LYS A 149 -33.81 -7.81 13.23
CA LYS A 149 -34.78 -7.78 14.33
C LYS A 149 -35.46 -9.15 14.39
N VAL A 150 -35.13 -9.90 15.40
CA VAL A 150 -36.01 -10.99 15.86
C VAL A 150 -36.39 -10.67 17.29
N HIS A 151 -37.65 -10.30 17.47
CA HIS A 151 -38.29 -10.24 18.79
C HIS A 151 -38.40 -11.69 19.31
N SER A 152 -37.72 -11.99 20.37
CA SER A 152 -38.05 -13.13 21.23
C SER A 152 -37.63 -12.79 22.67
N LEU A 153 -38.65 -12.66 23.48
CA LEU A 153 -38.57 -12.54 24.93
C LEU A 153 -38.27 -13.93 25.52
N THR A 154 -37.02 -14.19 25.83
CA THR A 154 -36.63 -15.26 26.79
C THR A 154 -35.25 -14.91 27.36
N ALA A 155 -35.06 -15.25 28.64
CA ALA A 155 -33.93 -14.96 29.51
C ALA A 155 -32.59 -14.76 28.78
N ARG A 156 -31.98 -13.58 28.95
CA ARG A 156 -30.69 -13.22 28.34
C ARG A 156 -29.60 -14.09 28.95
N PRO A 157 -28.98 -15.00 28.19
CA PRO A 157 -27.64 -15.46 28.52
C PRO A 157 -26.72 -14.25 28.47
N ASN A 158 -25.71 -14.20 29.35
CA ASN A 158 -24.68 -13.16 29.31
C ASN A 158 -24.21 -12.94 27.86
N PRO A 159 -24.10 -11.66 27.40
CA PRO A 159 -23.66 -11.42 26.05
C PRO A 159 -22.32 -12.13 25.83
N PRO A 160 -22.13 -12.84 24.70
CA PRO A 160 -20.88 -13.52 24.45
C PRO A 160 -19.73 -12.53 24.54
N LEU A 161 -18.65 -12.89 25.23
CA LEU A 161 -17.45 -12.08 25.37
C LEU A 161 -17.01 -11.58 24.00
N ALA A 162 -16.85 -10.27 23.88
CA ALA A 162 -16.41 -9.65 22.61
C ALA A 162 -15.06 -10.24 22.21
N PRO A 163 -14.86 -10.68 20.96
CA PRO A 163 -13.60 -11.22 20.53
C PRO A 163 -12.51 -10.15 20.53
N VAL A 164 -11.27 -10.57 20.82
CA VAL A 164 -10.09 -9.73 20.62
C VAL A 164 -9.60 -9.90 19.20
N VAL A 165 -9.31 -8.78 18.56
CA VAL A 165 -8.76 -8.73 17.21
C VAL A 165 -7.24 -8.64 17.27
N VAL A 166 -6.57 -9.54 16.55
CA VAL A 166 -5.14 -9.39 16.24
C VAL A 166 -5.02 -8.84 14.84
N LEU A 167 -4.49 -7.64 14.72
CA LEU A 167 -4.29 -6.96 13.46
C LEU A 167 -2.84 -7.06 13.02
N ILE A 168 -2.59 -7.65 11.86
CA ILE A 168 -1.25 -7.87 11.31
C ILE A 168 -1.24 -7.65 9.80
N ASP A 169 -0.12 -7.19 9.25
CA ASP A 169 0.12 -7.22 7.81
C ASP A 169 0.74 -8.57 7.45
N LEU A 170 0.16 -9.26 6.49
CA LEU A 170 0.58 -10.59 6.07
C LEU A 170 1.28 -10.55 4.71
N CYS A 171 2.36 -11.31 4.62
CA CYS A 171 3.05 -11.58 3.36
C CYS A 171 3.23 -13.11 3.23
N LEU A 172 2.38 -13.72 2.41
CA LEU A 172 2.35 -15.16 2.20
C LEU A 172 3.30 -15.57 1.08
N LYS A 173 4.48 -16.05 1.45
CA LYS A 173 5.56 -16.46 0.53
C LYS A 173 5.62 -17.98 0.39
N LYS A 174 6.43 -18.42 -0.58
CA LYS A 174 6.84 -19.82 -0.68
C LYS A 174 7.86 -20.13 0.41
N GLY A 175 7.72 -21.26 1.08
CA GLY A 175 8.66 -21.69 2.10
C GLY A 175 8.04 -21.84 3.49
N VAL A 176 8.89 -21.96 4.50
CA VAL A 176 8.48 -22.15 5.90
C VAL A 176 8.07 -20.80 6.50
N LEU A 177 6.97 -20.82 7.26
CA LEU A 177 6.56 -19.66 8.04
C LEU A 177 7.60 -19.31 9.10
N ASP A 178 7.72 -18.03 9.38
CA ASP A 178 8.40 -17.52 10.55
C ASP A 178 7.76 -18.10 11.84
N GLU A 179 8.58 -18.39 12.83
CA GLU A 179 8.13 -19.01 14.07
C GLU A 179 7.08 -18.19 14.82
N SER A 180 7.21 -16.86 14.81
CA SER A 180 6.26 -15.95 15.44
C SER A 180 4.87 -16.04 14.79
N LEU A 181 4.84 -16.06 13.48
CA LEU A 181 3.61 -16.19 12.72
C LEU A 181 2.99 -17.58 12.90
N SER A 182 3.80 -18.63 12.92
CA SER A 182 3.33 -20.00 13.18
C SER A 182 2.70 -20.13 14.56
N TYR A 183 3.31 -19.53 15.57
CA TYR A 183 2.78 -19.50 16.92
C TYR A 183 1.46 -18.71 16.99
N LEU A 184 1.39 -17.55 16.38
CA LEU A 184 0.17 -16.74 16.30
C LEU A 184 -0.98 -17.53 15.67
N ILE A 185 -0.73 -18.17 14.54
CA ILE A 185 -1.74 -18.95 13.80
C ILE A 185 -2.23 -20.11 14.64
N LYS A 186 -1.35 -20.80 15.34
CA LYS A 186 -1.72 -21.85 16.28
C LYS A 186 -2.66 -21.34 17.37
N LYS A 187 -2.35 -20.18 17.97
CA LYS A 187 -3.18 -19.56 19.02
C LYS A 187 -4.54 -19.10 18.50
N VAL A 188 -4.60 -18.52 17.32
CA VAL A 188 -5.86 -18.14 16.67
C VAL A 188 -6.72 -19.39 16.39
N SER A 189 -6.09 -20.46 15.93
CA SER A 189 -6.75 -21.74 15.69
C SER A 189 -7.35 -22.37 16.96
N GLU A 190 -6.62 -22.30 18.07
CA GLU A 190 -7.05 -22.82 19.38
C GLU A 190 -8.19 -22.01 20.02
N ARG A 191 -8.28 -20.70 19.72
CA ARG A 191 -9.23 -19.76 20.31
C ARG A 191 -10.24 -19.21 19.29
N ARG A 192 -10.73 -20.06 18.40
CA ARG A 192 -11.76 -19.66 17.43
C ARG A 192 -12.97 -19.05 18.12
N GLY A 193 -13.45 -17.91 17.59
CA GLY A 193 -14.57 -17.16 18.15
C GLY A 193 -14.19 -16.15 19.24
N LEU A 194 -13.06 -16.33 19.92
CA LEU A 194 -12.55 -15.39 20.93
C LEU A 194 -11.36 -14.56 20.45
N LEU A 195 -10.63 -15.06 19.48
CA LEU A 195 -9.47 -14.40 18.86
C LEU A 195 -9.65 -14.38 17.35
N HIS A 196 -9.70 -13.19 16.78
CA HIS A 196 -9.87 -12.99 15.34
C HIS A 196 -8.60 -12.43 14.72
N LEU A 197 -8.15 -13.05 13.63
CA LEU A 197 -7.01 -12.57 12.85
C LEU A 197 -7.52 -11.64 11.73
N CYS A 198 -7.15 -10.37 11.79
CA CYS A 198 -7.44 -9.37 10.78
C CYS A 198 -6.17 -8.91 10.07
N CYS A 199 -6.30 -8.59 8.79
CA CYS A 199 -5.19 -8.16 7.96
C CYS A 199 -5.67 -7.02 7.07
N LYS A 200 -5.10 -5.81 7.21
CA LYS A 200 -5.41 -4.69 6.32
C LYS A 200 -4.63 -4.76 5.02
N LYS A 201 -3.37 -5.16 5.08
CA LYS A 201 -2.46 -5.29 3.93
C LYS A 201 -2.04 -6.74 3.77
N LEU A 202 -2.50 -7.36 2.71
CA LEU A 202 -2.21 -8.74 2.38
C LEU A 202 -1.40 -8.81 1.09
N LYS A 203 -0.24 -9.47 1.16
CA LYS A 203 0.57 -9.80 -0.01
C LYS A 203 0.61 -11.31 -0.18
N VAL A 204 0.29 -11.79 -1.36
CA VAL A 204 0.28 -13.21 -1.68
C VAL A 204 1.23 -13.49 -2.83
N PHE A 205 2.34 -14.14 -2.51
CA PHE A 205 3.36 -14.54 -3.48
C PHE A 205 3.30 -16.03 -3.84
N ALA A 206 2.59 -16.84 -3.07
CA ALA A 206 2.42 -18.25 -3.33
C ALA A 206 1.16 -18.81 -2.67
N MET A 207 0.54 -19.79 -3.30
CA MET A 207 -0.63 -20.51 -2.80
C MET A 207 -0.24 -21.95 -2.42
N SER A 208 0.55 -22.10 -1.35
CA SER A 208 0.81 -23.37 -0.72
C SER A 208 -0.38 -23.82 0.15
N LYS A 209 -0.42 -25.09 0.52
CA LYS A 209 -1.43 -25.60 1.48
C LYS A 209 -1.41 -24.80 2.80
N GLN A 210 -0.21 -24.45 3.27
CA GLN A 210 -0.03 -23.64 4.48
C GLN A 210 -0.63 -22.24 4.32
N ASN A 211 -0.36 -21.56 3.21
CA ASN A 211 -0.90 -20.23 2.93
C ASN A 211 -2.43 -20.28 2.77
N THR A 212 -2.96 -21.34 2.18
CA THR A 212 -4.41 -21.55 2.10
C THR A 212 -5.04 -21.69 3.48
N ASN A 213 -4.42 -22.42 4.39
CA ASN A 213 -4.90 -22.53 5.76
C ASN A 213 -4.91 -21.17 6.49
N ILE A 214 -3.92 -20.35 6.25
CA ILE A 214 -3.87 -18.98 6.81
C ILE A 214 -5.01 -18.14 6.26
N LEU A 215 -5.24 -18.15 4.95
CA LEU A 215 -6.33 -17.42 4.30
C LEU A 215 -7.71 -17.87 4.82
N ASP A 216 -7.87 -19.16 5.14
CA ASP A 216 -9.10 -19.68 5.72
C ASP A 216 -9.37 -19.17 7.15
N MET A 217 -8.32 -18.74 7.85
CA MET A 217 -8.41 -18.23 9.23
C MET A 217 -8.55 -16.70 9.32
N VAL A 218 -8.09 -15.97 8.31
CA VAL A 218 -8.13 -14.50 8.27
C VAL A 218 -9.57 -14.04 8.04
N GLN A 219 -9.97 -12.97 8.74
CA GLN A 219 -11.19 -12.23 8.43
C GLN A 219 -10.96 -11.44 7.13
N LEU A 220 -11.31 -12.02 5.99
CA LEU A 220 -11.01 -11.48 4.66
C LEU A 220 -11.69 -10.15 4.38
N ASP A 221 -12.82 -9.85 5.01
CA ASP A 221 -13.48 -8.55 4.96
C ASP A 221 -12.69 -7.42 5.63
N SER A 222 -11.65 -7.73 6.39
CA SER A 222 -10.71 -6.74 6.95
C SER A 222 -9.66 -6.27 5.94
N VAL A 223 -9.45 -6.98 4.84
CA VAL A 223 -8.42 -6.65 3.85
C VAL A 223 -8.85 -5.42 3.05
N GLN A 224 -7.99 -4.41 3.03
CA GLN A 224 -8.17 -3.17 2.28
C GLN A 224 -7.18 -3.00 1.13
N ASP A 225 -6.01 -3.60 1.26
CA ASP A 225 -4.92 -3.54 0.28
C ASP A 225 -4.43 -4.97 -0.01
N LEU A 226 -4.57 -5.41 -1.24
CA LEU A 226 -4.18 -6.73 -1.70
C LEU A 226 -3.17 -6.62 -2.84
N GLU A 227 -2.03 -7.29 -2.66
CA GLU A 227 -1.03 -7.49 -3.68
C GLU A 227 -0.87 -8.99 -3.97
N VAL A 228 -1.09 -9.37 -5.21
CA VAL A 228 -0.83 -10.71 -5.72
C VAL A 228 0.30 -10.61 -6.73
N ASN A 229 1.50 -11.04 -6.34
CA ASN A 229 2.72 -10.85 -7.10
C ASN A 229 3.53 -12.15 -7.14
N CYS A 230 3.23 -12.99 -8.08
CA CYS A 230 4.04 -14.18 -8.35
C CYS A 230 3.76 -14.72 -9.74
N THR A 231 4.70 -15.51 -10.26
CA THR A 231 4.52 -16.26 -11.51
C THR A 231 3.48 -17.36 -11.32
N TRP A 232 2.22 -16.96 -11.28
CA TRP A 232 1.14 -17.91 -11.04
C TRP A 232 0.67 -18.55 -12.33
N LYS A 233 0.49 -19.86 -12.25
CA LYS A 233 -0.28 -20.59 -13.26
C LYS A 233 -1.75 -20.19 -13.13
N LEU A 234 -2.49 -20.22 -14.22
CA LEU A 234 -3.92 -19.95 -14.23
C LEU A 234 -4.70 -20.79 -13.21
N SER A 235 -4.30 -22.04 -13.02
CA SER A 235 -4.92 -22.92 -12.01
C SER A 235 -4.78 -22.39 -10.58
N THR A 236 -3.67 -21.74 -10.27
CA THR A 236 -3.43 -21.13 -8.96
C THR A 236 -4.28 -19.86 -8.78
N LEU A 237 -4.37 -19.03 -9.82
CA LEU A 237 -5.24 -17.85 -9.81
C LEU A 237 -6.71 -18.26 -9.63
N ARG A 238 -7.13 -19.32 -10.29
CA ARG A 238 -8.49 -19.89 -10.15
C ARG A 238 -8.79 -20.32 -8.71
N LYS A 239 -7.82 -20.94 -8.03
CA LYS A 239 -7.95 -21.33 -6.63
C LYS A 239 -8.02 -20.14 -5.69
N PHE A 240 -7.34 -19.04 -6.03
CA PHE A 240 -7.35 -17.81 -5.24
C PHE A 240 -8.63 -16.99 -5.41
N ALA A 241 -9.28 -17.05 -6.56
CA ALA A 241 -10.43 -16.20 -6.89
C ALA A 241 -11.54 -16.16 -5.82
N PRO A 242 -11.95 -17.28 -5.19
CA PRO A 242 -12.98 -17.26 -4.14
C PRO A 242 -12.58 -16.43 -2.91
N TYR A 243 -11.29 -16.36 -2.58
CA TYR A 243 -10.80 -15.52 -1.48
C TYR A 243 -10.93 -14.04 -1.82
N LEU A 244 -10.63 -13.66 -3.06
CA LEU A 244 -10.82 -12.28 -3.54
C LEU A 244 -12.26 -11.82 -3.36
N GLY A 245 -13.24 -12.64 -3.70
CA GLY A 245 -14.66 -12.31 -3.58
C GLY A 245 -15.17 -12.14 -2.16
N GLN A 246 -14.40 -12.59 -1.15
CA GLN A 246 -14.71 -12.40 0.26
C GLN A 246 -14.13 -11.11 0.85
N MET A 247 -13.30 -10.39 0.10
CA MET A 247 -12.65 -9.15 0.53
C MET A 247 -13.53 -7.93 0.22
N GLY A 248 -14.74 -7.88 0.77
CA GLY A 248 -15.75 -6.87 0.45
C GLY A 248 -15.37 -5.43 0.78
N ASN A 249 -14.34 -5.19 1.60
CA ASN A 249 -13.83 -3.86 1.93
C ASN A 249 -12.53 -3.51 1.20
N LEU A 250 -12.16 -4.29 0.18
CA LEU A 250 -10.95 -4.05 -0.60
C LEU A 250 -11.04 -2.70 -1.32
N ARG A 251 -9.99 -1.89 -1.18
CA ARG A 251 -9.84 -0.57 -1.80
C ARG A 251 -8.77 -0.54 -2.87
N GLN A 252 -7.70 -1.29 -2.67
CA GLN A 252 -6.54 -1.34 -3.57
C GLN A 252 -6.24 -2.78 -3.93
N PHE A 253 -6.12 -3.06 -5.22
CA PHE A 253 -5.76 -4.38 -5.72
C PHE A 253 -4.65 -4.27 -6.77
N LEU A 254 -3.52 -4.91 -6.50
CA LEU A 254 -2.43 -5.12 -7.43
C LEU A 254 -2.33 -6.59 -7.80
N LEU A 255 -2.48 -6.89 -9.08
CA LEU A 255 -2.26 -8.21 -9.66
C LEU A 255 -1.10 -8.12 -10.66
N SER A 256 -0.06 -8.93 -10.47
CA SER A 256 1.11 -8.91 -11.33
C SER A 256 1.65 -10.29 -11.65
N HIS A 257 2.32 -10.38 -12.81
CA HIS A 257 3.03 -11.58 -13.29
C HIS A 257 2.16 -12.83 -13.40
N VAL A 258 1.02 -12.70 -14.08
CA VAL A 258 0.14 -13.84 -14.38
C VAL A 258 0.35 -14.27 -15.81
N PHE A 259 0.86 -15.48 -15.98
CA PHE A 259 1.19 -16.04 -17.29
C PHE A 259 0.32 -17.23 -17.67
N THR A 260 0.04 -17.33 -18.96
CA THR A 260 -0.55 -18.53 -19.56
C THR A 260 0.58 -19.47 -20.03
N SER A 261 0.42 -20.77 -19.78
CA SER A 261 1.33 -21.77 -20.34
C SER A 261 0.94 -22.10 -21.78
N SER A 262 1.89 -22.59 -22.59
CA SER A 262 1.63 -23.06 -23.96
C SER A 262 0.62 -24.21 -24.03
N HIS A 263 0.34 -24.88 -22.92
CA HIS A 263 -0.63 -25.98 -22.82
C HIS A 263 -2.03 -25.52 -22.37
N THR A 264 -2.21 -24.23 -22.09
CA THR A 264 -3.50 -23.69 -21.68
C THR A 264 -4.39 -23.47 -22.90
N THR A 265 -5.59 -24.04 -22.89
CA THR A 265 -6.56 -23.82 -23.95
C THR A 265 -7.25 -22.47 -23.80
N LEU A 266 -7.75 -21.92 -24.92
CA LEU A 266 -8.51 -20.66 -24.90
C LEU A 266 -9.74 -20.75 -23.98
N GLU A 267 -10.40 -21.89 -23.94
CA GLU A 267 -11.53 -22.15 -23.07
C GLU A 267 -11.17 -22.10 -21.59
N GLN A 268 -10.02 -22.68 -21.22
CA GLN A 268 -9.50 -22.61 -19.84
C GLN A 268 -9.16 -21.18 -19.42
N GLU A 269 -8.59 -20.39 -20.34
CA GLU A 269 -8.35 -18.97 -20.10
C GLU A 269 -9.65 -18.21 -19.87
N GLU A 270 -10.64 -18.40 -20.74
CA GLU A 270 -11.94 -17.74 -20.62
C GLU A 270 -12.66 -18.10 -19.33
N GLN A 271 -12.64 -19.35 -18.92
CA GLN A 271 -13.22 -19.79 -17.65
C GLN A 271 -12.52 -19.14 -16.45
N CYS A 272 -11.19 -19.08 -16.48
CA CYS A 272 -10.41 -18.44 -15.41
C CYS A 272 -10.68 -16.94 -15.33
N VAL A 273 -10.66 -16.26 -16.46
CA VAL A 273 -10.95 -14.83 -16.53
C VAL A 273 -12.37 -14.55 -16.05
N GLY A 274 -13.36 -15.32 -16.50
CA GLY A 274 -14.74 -15.18 -16.07
C GLY A 274 -14.90 -15.39 -14.55
N LEU A 275 -14.21 -16.38 -13.99
CA LEU A 275 -14.23 -16.62 -12.54
C LEU A 275 -13.60 -15.47 -11.73
N VAL A 276 -12.44 -14.99 -12.15
CA VAL A 276 -11.73 -13.89 -11.47
C VAL A 276 -12.51 -12.58 -11.60
N THR A 277 -12.95 -12.24 -12.80
CA THR A 277 -13.66 -10.96 -13.04
C THR A 277 -15.01 -10.91 -12.34
N SER A 278 -15.70 -12.03 -12.22
CA SER A 278 -16.96 -12.10 -11.47
C SER A 278 -16.79 -11.76 -9.99
N GLN A 279 -15.60 -11.95 -9.42
CA GLN A 279 -15.33 -11.58 -8.02
C GLN A 279 -15.35 -10.07 -7.80
N PHE A 280 -15.07 -9.26 -8.84
CA PHE A 280 -15.14 -7.80 -8.74
C PHE A 280 -16.56 -7.29 -8.44
N LEU A 281 -17.59 -8.06 -8.73
CA LEU A 281 -18.97 -7.76 -8.31
C LEU A 281 -19.12 -7.71 -6.79
N ASN A 282 -18.25 -8.38 -6.06
CA ASN A 282 -18.23 -8.43 -4.60
C ASN A 282 -17.27 -7.39 -3.98
N LEU A 283 -16.72 -6.49 -4.79
CA LEU A 283 -15.75 -5.46 -4.39
C LEU A 283 -16.32 -4.05 -4.58
N PRO A 284 -17.34 -3.66 -3.81
CA PRO A 284 -18.05 -2.39 -4.03
C PRO A 284 -17.23 -1.14 -3.68
N HIS A 285 -16.13 -1.30 -2.95
CA HIS A 285 -15.29 -0.19 -2.47
C HIS A 285 -13.95 -0.08 -3.19
N LEU A 286 -13.71 -0.89 -4.23
CA LEU A 286 -12.46 -0.86 -4.98
C LEU A 286 -12.28 0.51 -5.65
N GLN A 287 -11.18 1.19 -5.32
CA GLN A 287 -10.82 2.52 -5.80
C GLN A 287 -9.58 2.51 -6.68
N GLU A 288 -8.68 1.56 -6.45
CA GLU A 288 -7.40 1.44 -7.13
C GLU A 288 -7.21 0.04 -7.68
N LEU A 289 -6.98 -0.04 -8.97
CA LEU A 289 -6.70 -1.28 -9.69
C LEU A 289 -5.38 -1.15 -10.44
N ASN A 290 -4.43 -2.01 -10.09
CA ASN A 290 -3.12 -2.10 -10.73
C ASN A 290 -2.93 -3.49 -11.32
N LEU A 291 -2.71 -3.54 -12.62
CA LEU A 291 -2.51 -4.77 -13.40
C LEU A 291 -1.16 -4.66 -14.10
N ASP A 292 -0.21 -5.48 -13.67
CA ASP A 292 1.16 -5.45 -14.19
C ASP A 292 1.56 -6.81 -14.77
N ASP A 293 1.94 -6.84 -16.03
CA ASP A 293 2.38 -8.07 -16.72
C ASP A 293 1.37 -9.22 -16.59
N VAL A 294 0.10 -8.93 -16.92
CA VAL A 294 -1.01 -9.89 -16.86
C VAL A 294 -1.44 -10.26 -18.28
N SER A 295 -0.93 -11.37 -18.80
CA SER A 295 -1.12 -11.77 -20.22
C SER A 295 -2.57 -12.14 -20.58
N ILE A 296 -3.35 -12.59 -19.60
CA ILE A 296 -4.74 -13.02 -19.82
C ILE A 296 -5.72 -11.87 -20.11
N LEU A 297 -5.30 -10.62 -19.91
CA LEU A 297 -6.16 -9.44 -20.13
C LEU A 297 -6.31 -9.05 -21.60
N ARG A 298 -5.46 -9.59 -22.46
CA ARG A 298 -5.47 -9.26 -23.88
C ARG A 298 -6.83 -9.53 -24.52
N GLY A 299 -7.49 -8.46 -24.93
CA GLY A 299 -8.81 -8.51 -25.51
C GLY A 299 -9.96 -8.78 -24.53
N ARG A 300 -9.71 -8.74 -23.22
CA ARG A 300 -10.68 -9.06 -22.15
C ARG A 300 -10.83 -7.98 -21.07
N LEU A 301 -10.27 -6.81 -21.30
CA LEU A 301 -10.32 -5.71 -20.31
C LEU A 301 -11.76 -5.29 -20.00
N ASP A 302 -12.65 -5.33 -20.97
CA ASP A 302 -14.06 -5.00 -20.79
C ASP A 302 -14.78 -5.93 -19.80
N GLU A 303 -14.36 -7.17 -19.66
CA GLU A 303 -14.94 -8.12 -18.69
C GLU A 303 -14.70 -7.66 -17.25
N ILE A 304 -13.52 -7.12 -16.96
CA ILE A 304 -13.21 -6.51 -15.65
C ILE A 304 -14.01 -5.22 -15.47
N LEU A 305 -13.96 -4.33 -16.45
CA LEU A 305 -14.58 -3.01 -16.37
C LEU A 305 -16.09 -3.09 -16.14
N ARG A 306 -16.77 -4.04 -16.77
CA ARG A 306 -18.21 -4.26 -16.58
C ARG A 306 -18.57 -4.73 -15.17
N CYS A 307 -17.67 -5.42 -14.48
CA CYS A 307 -17.88 -5.93 -13.13
C CYS A 307 -17.56 -4.92 -12.02
N LEU A 308 -16.93 -3.80 -12.34
CA LEU A 308 -16.64 -2.75 -11.37
C LEU A 308 -17.93 -2.01 -10.98
N LYS A 309 -18.23 -1.99 -9.68
CA LYS A 309 -19.43 -1.33 -9.14
C LYS A 309 -19.24 0.14 -8.81
N SER A 310 -18.01 0.53 -8.52
CA SER A 310 -17.66 1.91 -8.17
C SER A 310 -16.65 2.47 -9.17
N PRO A 311 -16.66 3.79 -9.43
CA PRO A 311 -15.64 4.40 -10.26
C PRO A 311 -14.26 4.28 -9.60
N LEU A 312 -13.26 3.96 -10.43
CA LEU A 312 -11.87 3.93 -9.99
C LEU A 312 -11.32 5.34 -9.87
N GLU A 313 -10.53 5.57 -8.85
CA GLU A 313 -9.69 6.77 -8.71
C GLU A 313 -8.31 6.58 -9.33
N THR A 314 -7.79 5.36 -9.28
CA THR A 314 -6.49 4.98 -9.84
C THR A 314 -6.63 3.73 -10.71
N LEU A 315 -6.14 3.83 -11.93
CA LEU A 315 -5.98 2.71 -12.85
C LEU A 315 -4.56 2.67 -13.38
N SER A 316 -3.89 1.55 -13.17
CA SER A 316 -2.58 1.28 -13.73
C SER A 316 -2.62 -0.04 -14.49
N ILE A 317 -2.33 0.00 -15.78
CA ILE A 317 -2.20 -1.19 -16.63
C ILE A 317 -0.81 -1.09 -17.26
N THR A 318 0.13 -1.87 -16.75
CA THR A 318 1.54 -1.74 -17.10
C THR A 318 2.08 -3.06 -17.62
N ASN A 319 3.00 -2.98 -18.59
CA ASN A 319 3.66 -4.14 -19.18
C ASN A 319 2.70 -5.25 -19.68
N CYS A 320 1.49 -4.86 -20.04
CA CYS A 320 0.48 -5.75 -20.58
C CYS A 320 0.37 -5.58 -22.09
N LEU A 321 -0.12 -6.59 -22.78
CA LEU A 321 -0.46 -6.51 -24.20
C LEU A 321 -1.96 -6.27 -24.33
N LEU A 322 -2.34 -5.10 -24.85
CA LEU A 322 -3.73 -4.73 -25.09
C LEU A 322 -4.00 -4.57 -26.60
N PHE A 323 -5.23 -4.84 -27.00
CA PHE A 323 -5.71 -4.54 -28.34
C PHE A 323 -6.39 -3.16 -28.42
N GLU A 324 -6.56 -2.65 -29.63
CA GLU A 324 -7.32 -1.42 -29.88
C GLU A 324 -8.73 -1.47 -29.25
N ARG A 325 -9.41 -2.62 -29.32
CA ARG A 325 -10.73 -2.80 -28.71
C ARG A 325 -10.72 -2.63 -27.17
N ASP A 326 -9.64 -3.05 -26.50
CA ASP A 326 -9.51 -2.88 -25.05
C ASP A 326 -9.45 -1.39 -24.68
N PHE A 327 -8.70 -0.59 -25.43
CA PHE A 327 -8.65 0.86 -25.28
C PHE A 327 -9.99 1.53 -25.57
N ARG A 328 -10.69 1.06 -26.61
CA ARG A 328 -12.00 1.59 -26.96
C ARG A 328 -13.01 1.32 -25.85
N HIS A 329 -13.04 0.13 -25.29
CA HIS A 329 -13.89 -0.21 -24.15
C HIS A 329 -13.54 0.62 -22.92
N LEU A 330 -12.24 0.76 -22.61
CA LEU A 330 -11.78 1.58 -21.52
C LEU A 330 -12.25 3.03 -21.67
N SER A 331 -12.06 3.63 -22.83
CA SER A 331 -12.45 5.02 -23.09
C SER A 331 -13.96 5.26 -23.05
N GLN A 332 -14.77 4.24 -23.32
CA GLN A 332 -16.24 4.32 -23.29
C GLN A 332 -16.84 4.00 -21.92
N HIS A 333 -16.07 3.41 -21.02
CA HIS A 333 -16.58 2.98 -19.72
C HIS A 333 -16.80 4.17 -18.77
N LEU A 334 -17.98 4.23 -18.13
CA LEU A 334 -18.36 5.34 -17.26
C LEU A 334 -17.43 5.53 -16.06
N ASN A 335 -16.84 4.44 -15.56
CA ASN A 335 -15.97 4.46 -14.38
C ASN A 335 -14.66 5.24 -14.58
N VAL A 336 -14.26 5.51 -15.83
CA VAL A 336 -13.05 6.30 -16.16
C VAL A 336 -13.24 7.79 -15.90
N SER A 337 -14.47 8.29 -15.83
CA SER A 337 -14.75 9.73 -15.68
C SER A 337 -14.37 10.32 -14.32
N GLN A 338 -13.96 9.50 -13.35
CA GLN A 338 -13.53 9.93 -12.02
C GLN A 338 -12.06 9.59 -11.72
N LEU A 339 -11.30 9.21 -12.75
CA LEU A 339 -9.88 8.90 -12.59
C LEU A 339 -9.09 10.12 -12.15
N LYS A 340 -8.28 9.93 -11.11
CA LYS A 340 -7.27 10.87 -10.64
C LYS A 340 -5.87 10.49 -11.11
N SER A 341 -5.58 9.19 -11.19
CA SER A 341 -4.29 8.69 -11.60
C SER A 341 -4.46 7.59 -12.67
N LEU A 342 -3.74 7.75 -13.77
CA LEU A 342 -3.72 6.82 -14.90
C LEU A 342 -2.29 6.51 -15.31
N SER A 343 -1.94 5.23 -15.35
CA SER A 343 -0.63 4.75 -15.80
C SER A 343 -0.75 3.67 -16.84
N PHE A 344 -0.07 3.86 -17.98
CA PHE A 344 0.09 2.88 -19.05
C PHE A 344 1.54 2.52 -19.31
N SER A 345 2.39 2.66 -18.32
CA SER A 345 3.83 2.40 -18.46
C SER A 345 4.11 1.01 -19.06
N GLY A 346 4.93 0.96 -20.09
CA GLY A 346 5.31 -0.27 -20.76
C GLY A 346 4.25 -0.89 -21.68
N LEU A 347 3.14 -0.20 -21.94
CA LEU A 347 2.19 -0.62 -22.99
C LEU A 347 2.70 -0.22 -24.36
N ASN A 348 2.56 -1.09 -25.35
CA ASN A 348 2.85 -0.73 -26.74
C ASN A 348 1.69 0.10 -27.33
N LEU A 349 1.79 1.43 -27.26
CA LEU A 349 0.80 2.34 -27.83
C LEU A 349 1.02 2.62 -29.31
N THR A 350 2.07 2.09 -29.94
CA THR A 350 2.31 2.26 -31.38
C THR A 350 1.22 1.63 -32.25
N ILE A 351 0.59 0.56 -31.74
CA ILE A 351 -0.49 -0.19 -32.41
C ILE A 351 -1.88 0.33 -32.05
N ILE A 352 -1.97 1.31 -31.16
CA ILE A 352 -3.22 1.89 -30.70
C ILE A 352 -3.47 3.22 -31.46
N SER A 353 -4.70 3.43 -31.89
CA SER A 353 -5.11 4.70 -32.50
C SER A 353 -4.92 5.86 -31.51
N SER A 354 -4.28 6.93 -31.94
CA SER A 354 -4.16 8.15 -31.13
C SER A 354 -5.52 8.76 -30.80
N GLN A 355 -6.54 8.51 -31.60
CA GLN A 355 -7.93 8.92 -31.31
C GLN A 355 -8.50 8.23 -30.09
N SER A 356 -8.23 6.93 -29.89
CA SER A 356 -8.68 6.21 -28.72
C SER A 356 -8.04 6.75 -27.43
N LEU A 357 -6.75 7.06 -27.46
CA LEU A 357 -6.05 7.68 -26.34
C LEU A 357 -6.53 9.12 -26.09
N GLN A 358 -6.71 9.89 -27.13
CA GLN A 358 -7.27 11.24 -27.07
C GLN A 358 -8.66 11.25 -26.43
N PHE A 359 -9.55 10.36 -26.86
CA PHE A 359 -10.90 10.24 -26.31
C PHE A 359 -10.87 9.85 -24.82
N LEU A 360 -10.01 8.93 -24.44
CA LEU A 360 -9.80 8.55 -23.04
C LEU A 360 -9.37 9.74 -22.17
N LEU A 361 -8.38 10.50 -22.63
CA LEU A 361 -7.88 11.69 -21.92
C LEU A 361 -8.94 12.77 -21.81
N GLU A 362 -9.74 13.01 -22.85
CA GLU A 362 -10.85 13.97 -22.79
C GLU A 362 -11.89 13.56 -21.75
N ARG A 363 -12.22 12.28 -21.66
CA ARG A 363 -13.16 11.80 -20.64
C ARG A 363 -12.61 11.90 -19.21
N ALA A 364 -11.31 11.69 -19.02
CA ALA A 364 -10.65 11.79 -17.72
C ALA A 364 -10.23 13.25 -17.39
N SER A 365 -10.27 14.16 -18.34
CA SER A 365 -9.73 15.52 -18.22
C SER A 365 -10.24 16.32 -17.01
N PRO A 366 -11.53 16.20 -16.56
CA PRO A 366 -11.99 16.96 -15.40
C PRO A 366 -11.35 16.56 -14.08
N THR A 367 -10.82 15.34 -13.97
CA THR A 367 -10.39 14.76 -12.69
C THR A 367 -8.95 14.29 -12.65
N LEU A 368 -8.31 14.10 -13.81
CA LEU A 368 -6.99 13.51 -13.91
C LEU A 368 -5.92 14.43 -13.29
N GLN A 369 -5.18 13.87 -12.33
CA GLN A 369 -4.10 14.54 -11.60
C GLN A 369 -2.73 14.02 -11.99
N ASP A 370 -2.60 12.73 -12.21
CA ASP A 370 -1.34 12.07 -12.54
C ASP A 370 -1.50 11.21 -13.81
N LEU A 371 -0.64 11.45 -14.78
CA LEU A 371 -0.60 10.68 -16.02
C LEU A 371 0.82 10.15 -16.26
N ASN A 372 0.92 8.82 -16.42
CA ASN A 372 2.18 8.16 -16.76
C ASN A 372 2.03 7.40 -18.08
N LEU A 373 2.83 7.81 -19.06
CA LEU A 373 2.93 7.20 -20.39
C LEU A 373 4.36 6.72 -20.68
N ASP A 374 5.11 6.34 -19.66
CA ASP A 374 6.49 5.89 -19.81
C ASP A 374 6.58 4.62 -20.66
N GLU A 375 7.64 4.50 -21.44
CA GLU A 375 7.97 3.29 -22.20
C GLU A 375 6.83 2.77 -23.11
N CYS A 376 6.05 3.68 -23.68
CA CYS A 376 4.89 3.31 -24.51
C CYS A 376 5.19 3.30 -26.02
N GLY A 377 6.39 3.67 -26.42
CA GLY A 377 6.76 3.78 -27.82
C GLY A 377 6.00 4.89 -28.58
N ILE A 378 5.48 5.87 -27.89
CA ILE A 378 4.74 6.98 -28.49
C ILE A 378 5.68 7.80 -29.41
N MET A 379 5.25 7.95 -30.66
CA MET A 379 5.98 8.73 -31.67
C MET A 379 5.45 10.15 -31.73
N ASP A 380 6.21 11.05 -32.38
CA ASP A 380 5.87 12.47 -32.49
C ASP A 380 4.43 12.72 -32.95
N HIS A 381 3.99 12.08 -34.04
CA HIS A 381 2.65 12.29 -34.58
C HIS A 381 1.54 11.87 -33.61
N GLN A 382 1.73 10.77 -32.88
CA GLN A 382 0.78 10.32 -31.86
C GLN A 382 0.72 11.26 -30.66
N PHE A 383 1.88 11.78 -30.25
CA PHE A 383 1.97 12.72 -29.14
C PHE A 383 1.30 14.05 -29.48
N LEU A 384 1.55 14.56 -30.69
CA LEU A 384 0.90 15.77 -31.19
C LEU A 384 -0.62 15.65 -31.22
N ASP A 385 -1.15 14.47 -31.57
CA ASP A 385 -2.59 14.22 -31.60
C ASP A 385 -3.25 14.29 -30.21
N ILE A 386 -2.52 13.97 -29.15
CA ILE A 386 -3.05 13.98 -27.77
C ILE A 386 -2.85 15.31 -27.03
N LEU A 387 -2.03 16.24 -27.57
CA LEU A 387 -1.76 17.52 -26.92
C LEU A 387 -3.01 18.34 -26.63
N PRO A 388 -4.00 18.46 -27.54
CA PRO A 388 -5.23 19.18 -27.22
C PRO A 388 -5.98 18.61 -26.03
N ALA A 389 -6.07 17.26 -25.93
CA ALA A 389 -6.70 16.61 -24.80
C ALA A 389 -5.94 16.84 -23.50
N LEU A 390 -4.60 16.79 -23.53
CA LEU A 390 -3.77 17.11 -22.37
C LEU A 390 -3.99 18.53 -21.89
N SER A 391 -4.14 19.50 -22.78
CA SER A 391 -4.40 20.90 -22.44
C SER A 391 -5.73 21.10 -21.69
N HIS A 392 -6.67 20.20 -21.83
CA HIS A 392 -7.96 20.20 -21.12
C HIS A 392 -7.90 19.55 -19.73
N CYS A 393 -6.81 18.87 -19.38
CA CYS A 393 -6.63 18.23 -18.09
C CYS A 393 -6.29 19.28 -17.00
N SER A 394 -7.28 20.06 -16.60
CA SER A 394 -7.10 21.22 -15.70
C SER A 394 -6.61 20.85 -14.29
N GLN A 395 -6.81 19.61 -13.86
CA GLN A 395 -6.41 19.10 -12.55
C GLN A 395 -5.02 18.43 -12.54
N LEU A 396 -4.38 18.35 -13.71
CA LEU A 396 -3.12 17.64 -13.85
C LEU A 396 -2.01 18.30 -13.02
N THR A 397 -1.36 17.50 -12.20
CA THR A 397 -0.24 17.88 -11.32
C THR A 397 1.09 17.30 -11.80
N THR A 398 1.06 16.07 -12.32
CA THR A 398 2.24 15.33 -12.77
C THR A 398 2.00 14.69 -14.12
N LEU A 399 2.94 14.84 -15.02
CA LEU A 399 2.97 14.20 -16.33
C LEU A 399 4.32 13.51 -16.52
N SER A 400 4.33 12.22 -16.84
CA SER A 400 5.54 11.45 -17.14
C SER A 400 5.40 10.71 -18.46
N PHE A 401 6.40 10.80 -19.31
CA PHE A 401 6.47 10.10 -20.61
C PHE A 401 7.90 9.74 -20.99
N CYS A 402 8.66 9.24 -20.03
CA CYS A 402 10.03 8.78 -20.21
C CYS A 402 10.13 7.68 -21.27
N GLU A 403 11.31 7.55 -21.87
CA GLU A 403 11.65 6.47 -22.80
C GLU A 403 10.68 6.33 -24.00
N ASN A 404 10.16 7.44 -24.48
CA ASN A 404 9.44 7.54 -25.75
C ASN A 404 10.31 8.29 -26.77
N PRO A 405 10.30 7.91 -28.06
CA PRO A 405 11.14 8.54 -29.09
C PRO A 405 10.53 9.87 -29.56
N ILE A 406 10.66 10.91 -28.75
CA ILE A 406 10.05 12.22 -28.95
C ILE A 406 11.13 13.24 -29.35
N SER A 407 10.83 14.08 -30.36
CA SER A 407 11.72 15.14 -30.79
C SER A 407 11.65 16.38 -29.89
N MET A 408 12.66 17.22 -29.95
CA MET A 408 12.67 18.50 -29.25
C MET A 408 11.51 19.39 -29.67
N MET A 409 11.14 19.39 -30.97
CA MET A 409 10.00 20.16 -31.48
C MET A 409 8.69 19.76 -30.75
N VAL A 410 8.46 18.47 -30.53
CA VAL A 410 7.26 18.00 -29.80
C VAL A 410 7.31 18.42 -28.35
N LEU A 411 8.48 18.42 -27.71
CA LEU A 411 8.62 18.91 -26.32
C LEU A 411 8.29 20.41 -26.22
N GLU A 412 8.71 21.22 -27.18
CA GLU A 412 8.37 22.63 -27.22
C GLU A 412 6.87 22.84 -27.44
N ASP A 413 6.25 22.08 -28.33
CA ASP A 413 4.80 22.12 -28.53
C ASP A 413 4.02 21.67 -27.30
N LEU A 414 4.48 20.63 -26.64
CA LEU A 414 3.90 20.19 -25.35
C LEU A 414 3.93 21.32 -24.33
N LEU A 415 5.08 21.98 -24.18
CA LEU A 415 5.22 23.06 -23.22
C LEU A 415 4.18 24.18 -23.50
N ARG A 416 3.99 24.56 -24.75
CA ARG A 416 3.00 25.59 -25.14
C ARG A 416 1.58 25.18 -24.80
N HIS A 417 1.26 23.89 -24.94
CA HIS A 417 -0.08 23.38 -24.62
C HIS A 417 -0.36 23.26 -23.13
N VAL A 418 0.65 22.91 -22.33
CA VAL A 418 0.47 22.63 -20.90
C VAL A 418 0.78 23.82 -19.98
N VAL A 419 1.36 24.88 -20.50
CA VAL A 419 1.72 26.07 -19.72
C VAL A 419 0.52 26.70 -19.02
N GLY A 420 -0.68 26.59 -19.61
CA GLY A 420 -1.93 27.07 -19.02
C GLY A 420 -2.49 26.20 -17.90
N LEU A 421 -1.92 25.04 -17.66
CA LEU A 421 -2.38 24.13 -16.59
C LEU A 421 -1.81 24.58 -15.24
N SER A 422 -2.60 25.33 -14.48
CA SER A 422 -2.15 26.00 -13.25
C SER A 422 -1.66 25.05 -12.15
N LYS A 423 -2.17 23.84 -12.12
CA LYS A 423 -1.81 22.82 -11.12
C LYS A 423 -0.63 21.93 -11.53
N LEU A 424 -0.23 21.95 -12.80
CA LEU A 424 0.88 21.17 -13.28
C LEU A 424 2.19 21.67 -12.66
N SER A 425 2.81 20.82 -11.83
CA SER A 425 4.01 21.15 -11.08
C SER A 425 5.24 20.40 -11.54
N CYS A 426 5.07 19.19 -12.10
CA CYS A 426 6.17 18.33 -12.50
C CYS A 426 5.90 17.65 -13.84
N VAL A 427 6.87 17.75 -14.73
CA VAL A 427 6.90 17.00 -15.99
C VAL A 427 8.21 16.21 -16.06
N ILE A 428 8.07 14.89 -16.23
CA ILE A 428 9.20 13.98 -16.41
C ILE A 428 9.19 13.54 -17.87
N TYR A 429 10.18 13.98 -18.65
CA TYR A 429 10.21 13.77 -20.09
C TYR A 429 11.36 12.87 -20.55
N ALA A 430 11.19 12.24 -21.70
CA ALA A 430 12.24 11.47 -22.35
C ALA A 430 13.32 12.40 -22.92
N ALA A 431 14.59 11.95 -22.90
CA ALA A 431 15.63 12.64 -23.65
C ALA A 431 15.22 12.74 -25.14
N PRO A 432 15.23 13.94 -25.74
CA PRO A 432 14.85 14.11 -27.14
C PRO A 432 15.72 13.24 -28.06
N VAL A 433 15.15 12.76 -29.16
CA VAL A 433 15.89 11.90 -30.11
C VAL A 433 17.16 12.57 -30.65
N GLU A 434 17.19 13.87 -30.77
CA GLU A 434 18.34 14.67 -31.22
C GLU A 434 19.49 14.68 -30.20
N SER A 435 19.24 14.31 -28.94
CA SER A 435 20.27 14.24 -27.90
C SER A 435 21.13 12.95 -28.00
N TYR A 436 20.68 11.96 -28.76
CA TYR A 436 21.42 10.73 -28.97
C TYR A 436 22.51 10.89 -30.02
N GLU A 437 23.58 10.12 -29.89
CA GLU A 437 24.66 10.08 -30.89
C GLU A 437 24.20 9.29 -32.12
N GLU A 438 24.59 9.76 -33.30
CA GLU A 438 24.18 9.14 -34.58
C GLU A 438 24.68 7.70 -34.75
N THR A 439 25.78 7.35 -34.11
CA THR A 439 26.45 6.04 -34.24
C THR A 439 26.23 5.10 -33.06
N SER A 440 25.62 5.56 -32.00
CA SER A 440 25.40 4.76 -30.80
C SER A 440 24.07 5.15 -30.11
N SER A 441 23.55 4.23 -29.32
CA SER A 441 22.39 4.53 -28.47
C SER A 441 22.72 5.37 -27.23
N ASN A 442 23.92 5.95 -27.18
CA ASN A 442 24.38 6.77 -26.07
C ASN A 442 23.86 8.20 -26.19
N ILE A 443 23.61 8.82 -25.05
CA ILE A 443 23.17 10.20 -24.96
C ILE A 443 24.36 11.13 -24.91
N ASN A 444 24.34 12.16 -25.74
CA ASN A 444 25.27 13.27 -25.65
C ASN A 444 24.76 14.26 -24.59
N LEU A 445 25.36 14.24 -23.42
CA LEU A 445 24.95 15.06 -22.28
C LEU A 445 25.06 16.57 -22.56
N GLY A 446 26.00 16.99 -23.42
CA GLY A 446 26.14 18.39 -23.83
C GLY A 446 24.95 18.86 -24.65
N ARG A 447 24.50 18.07 -25.64
CA ARG A 447 23.28 18.36 -26.42
C ARG A 447 22.03 18.35 -25.52
N LEU A 448 21.94 17.38 -24.62
CA LEU A 448 20.81 17.30 -23.67
C LEU A 448 20.74 18.55 -22.78
N ALA A 449 21.87 19.00 -22.25
CA ALA A 449 21.94 20.20 -21.43
C ALA A 449 21.52 21.47 -22.21
N GLN A 450 21.91 21.59 -23.49
CA GLN A 450 21.46 22.68 -24.34
C GLN A 450 19.95 22.67 -24.57
N MET A 451 19.38 21.51 -24.87
CA MET A 451 17.94 21.38 -25.10
C MET A 451 17.15 21.67 -23.81
N HIS A 452 17.64 21.22 -22.68
CA HIS A 452 17.03 21.55 -21.39
C HIS A 452 17.09 23.04 -21.07
N SER A 453 18.18 23.71 -21.39
CA SER A 453 18.30 25.18 -21.27
C SER A 453 17.26 25.92 -22.11
N VAL A 454 16.98 25.44 -23.32
CA VAL A 454 15.93 26.01 -24.20
C VAL A 454 14.56 25.87 -23.53
N LEU A 455 14.22 24.68 -22.99
CA LEU A 455 12.95 24.47 -22.29
C LEU A 455 12.83 25.38 -21.06
N LYS A 456 13.90 25.52 -20.30
CA LYS A 456 13.92 26.38 -19.10
C LYS A 456 13.71 27.83 -19.46
N HIS A 457 14.33 28.29 -20.52
CA HIS A 457 14.14 29.68 -21.04
C HIS A 457 12.70 29.91 -21.47
N MET A 458 12.10 28.96 -22.20
CA MET A 458 10.70 29.04 -22.62
C MET A 458 9.76 29.11 -21.42
N LEU A 459 10.01 28.30 -20.35
CA LEU A 459 9.23 28.36 -19.10
C LEU A 459 9.30 29.73 -18.43
N GLN A 460 10.45 30.35 -18.44
CA GLN A 460 10.64 31.72 -17.93
C GLN A 460 9.85 32.75 -18.76
N GLU A 461 9.97 32.68 -20.08
CA GLU A 461 9.23 33.57 -20.99
C GLU A 461 7.70 33.38 -20.87
N LEU A 462 7.22 32.19 -20.67
CA LEU A 462 5.81 31.88 -20.53
C LEU A 462 5.28 32.08 -19.08
N GLY A 463 6.11 32.62 -18.18
CA GLY A 463 5.72 32.96 -16.82
C GLY A 463 5.53 31.74 -15.86
N ARG A 464 6.16 30.61 -16.14
CA ARG A 464 6.06 29.40 -15.34
C ARG A 464 7.43 28.86 -14.85
N PRO A 465 8.30 29.71 -14.25
CA PRO A 465 9.65 29.30 -13.84
C PRO A 465 9.65 28.26 -12.70
N GLY A 466 8.56 28.15 -11.94
CA GLY A 466 8.42 27.19 -10.83
C GLY A 466 7.99 25.78 -11.25
N MET A 467 7.66 25.56 -12.52
CA MET A 467 7.33 24.22 -13.02
C MET A 467 8.61 23.40 -13.16
N VAL A 468 8.64 22.22 -12.53
CA VAL A 468 9.81 21.34 -12.56
C VAL A 468 9.77 20.46 -13.80
N TRP A 469 10.82 20.52 -14.62
CA TRP A 469 11.01 19.64 -15.76
C TRP A 469 12.25 18.80 -15.56
N VAL A 470 12.06 17.49 -15.48
CA VAL A 470 13.13 16.52 -15.25
C VAL A 470 13.26 15.62 -16.46
N CYS A 471 14.47 15.48 -16.97
CA CYS A 471 14.77 14.53 -18.04
C CYS A 471 15.15 13.17 -17.44
N ALA A 472 14.50 12.12 -17.88
CA ALA A 472 14.87 10.74 -17.56
C ALA A 472 15.47 10.06 -18.79
N TYR A 473 16.58 9.36 -18.61
CA TYR A 473 17.26 8.60 -19.66
C TYR A 473 17.91 7.33 -19.10
N PRO A 474 18.12 6.29 -19.91
CA PRO A 474 18.79 5.09 -19.45
C PRO A 474 20.29 5.34 -19.20
N CYS A 475 20.78 4.90 -18.05
CA CYS A 475 22.19 4.96 -17.72
C CYS A 475 23.01 4.06 -18.66
N PRO A 476 24.08 4.56 -19.30
CA PRO A 476 24.87 3.78 -20.26
C PRO A 476 25.63 2.61 -19.59
N HIS A 477 25.80 2.63 -18.27
CA HIS A 477 26.56 1.61 -17.54
C HIS A 477 25.71 0.45 -17.01
N CYS A 478 24.50 0.74 -16.51
CA CYS A 478 23.65 -0.27 -15.87
C CYS A 478 22.27 -0.41 -16.52
N GLY A 479 21.91 0.45 -17.47
CA GLY A 479 20.58 0.48 -18.08
C GLY A 479 19.48 0.97 -17.17
N CYS A 480 19.80 1.32 -15.92
CA CYS A 480 18.83 1.88 -14.99
C CYS A 480 18.44 3.29 -15.39
N ARG A 481 17.20 3.68 -15.04
CA ARG A 481 16.74 5.04 -15.31
C ARG A 481 17.53 6.05 -14.48
N THR A 482 18.11 7.03 -15.15
CA THR A 482 18.85 8.14 -14.54
C THR A 482 18.08 9.43 -14.81
N PHE A 483 18.04 10.30 -13.80
CA PHE A 483 17.38 11.60 -13.90
C PHE A 483 18.41 12.71 -14.04
N HIS A 484 18.20 13.57 -15.02
CA HIS A 484 18.97 14.79 -15.20
C HIS A 484 18.15 15.94 -14.64
N ASP A 485 18.54 16.44 -13.48
CA ASP A 485 18.06 17.70 -12.92
C ASP A 485 19.11 18.78 -13.18
N PRO A 486 18.87 19.68 -14.11
CA PRO A 486 19.81 20.72 -14.47
C PRO A 486 19.69 21.99 -13.66
N THR A 487 18.95 21.99 -12.55
CA THR A 487 19.02 23.12 -11.62
C THR A 487 20.41 23.14 -11.00
N PRO A 488 21.29 24.12 -11.35
CA PRO A 488 22.54 24.26 -10.60
C PRO A 488 22.14 24.57 -9.16
N ILE A 489 22.68 23.75 -8.27
CA ILE A 489 22.70 24.08 -6.83
C ILE A 489 23.49 25.38 -6.75
N LEU A 490 22.79 26.50 -6.52
CA LEU A 490 23.39 27.76 -6.10
C LEU A 490 23.83 27.64 -4.65
#